data_861d42830f13e742873788a2f100edba
#
_entry.id   861d42830f13e742873788a2f100edba
#
_cell.length_a   1.000
_cell.length_b   1.000
_cell.length_c   1.000
_cell.angle_alpha   90.00
_cell.angle_beta   90.00
_cell.angle_gamma   90.00
#
_symmetry.space_group_name_H-M   'P 1'
#
loop_
_entity.id
_entity.type
_entity.pdbx_description
1 polymer ?
#
loop_
_entity_poly.entity_id
_entity_poly.type
_entity_poly.pdbx_seq_one_letter_code
_entity_poly.pdbx_strand_id
1 'polypeptide(L)'
;MSSYTIYSFGTRINARPPREMPWVDCRSIDNPHRPGRSEGSKVERVQRHPMFLPLVYQLMELILEHGEAAAFCTWGRHRSVTVAEAAAGALREIDYNVSVVHLGRKQ
;
A
#
# COMPACT_ATOMS: atom_id res chain seq x y z
N MET A 1 0.79 -12.10 21.15
CA MET A 1 0.32 -10.93 20.40
C MET A 1 0.17 -11.28 18.92
N SER A 2 -0.93 -10.84 18.34
CA SER A 2 -1.16 -11.08 16.91
C SER A 2 -0.24 -10.22 16.07
N SER A 3 0.30 -10.79 14.99
CA SER A 3 1.08 -10.08 14.01
C SER A 3 0.28 -9.93 12.73
N TYR A 4 0.38 -8.77 12.12
CA TYR A 4 -0.32 -8.43 10.88
C TYR A 4 0.69 -8.14 9.80
N THR A 5 0.38 -8.47 8.56
CA THR A 5 1.28 -8.21 7.43
C THR A 5 0.54 -7.54 6.29
N ILE A 6 1.13 -6.47 5.78
CA ILE A 6 0.65 -5.77 4.60
C ILE A 6 1.66 -6.00 3.48
N TYR A 7 1.18 -6.46 2.33
CA TYR A 7 2.00 -6.58 1.13
C TYR A 7 1.65 -5.47 0.15
N SER A 8 2.64 -4.95 -0.56
CA SER A 8 2.36 -4.11 -1.72
C SER A 8 2.99 -4.72 -2.96
N PHE A 9 2.32 -4.61 -4.11
CA PHE A 9 2.84 -5.17 -5.36
C PHE A 9 2.31 -4.42 -6.57
N GLY A 10 2.86 -4.76 -7.73
CA GLY A 10 2.43 -4.19 -9.00
C GLY A 10 1.89 -5.27 -9.94
N THR A 11 0.81 -4.97 -10.65
CA THR A 11 0.19 -5.94 -11.57
C THR A 11 1.10 -6.27 -12.76
N ARG A 12 2.05 -5.39 -13.08
CA ARG A 12 3.00 -5.59 -14.18
C ARG A 12 4.34 -6.16 -13.75
N ILE A 13 4.46 -6.57 -12.49
CA ILE A 13 5.67 -7.18 -11.95
C ILE A 13 5.33 -8.61 -11.54
N ASN A 14 6.30 -9.52 -11.69
CA ASN A 14 6.05 -10.95 -11.43
C ASN A 14 5.96 -11.31 -9.94
N ALA A 15 6.47 -10.46 -9.05
CA ALA A 15 6.40 -10.74 -7.62
C ALA A 15 4.97 -10.58 -7.12
N ARG A 16 4.49 -11.58 -6.40
CA ARG A 16 3.13 -11.62 -5.85
C ARG A 16 3.17 -11.99 -4.38
N PRO A 17 2.13 -11.64 -3.59
CA PRO A 17 2.02 -12.13 -2.23
C PRO A 17 2.10 -13.66 -2.19
N PRO A 18 2.52 -14.23 -1.04
CA PRO A 18 2.80 -15.68 -0.96
C PRO A 18 1.56 -16.56 -1.07
N ARG A 19 0.37 -16.00 -0.93
CA ARG A 19 -0.90 -16.72 -1.00
C ARG A 19 -2.01 -15.76 -1.38
N GLU A 20 -3.18 -16.29 -1.67
CA GLU A 20 -4.35 -15.45 -1.88
C GLU A 20 -4.74 -14.75 -0.58
N MET A 21 -5.09 -13.48 -0.68
CA MET A 21 -5.51 -12.67 0.46
C MET A 21 -6.36 -11.51 -0.03
N PRO A 22 -7.11 -10.84 0.85
CA PRO A 22 -7.84 -9.63 0.47
C PRO A 22 -6.88 -8.56 -0.05
N TRP A 23 -7.37 -7.73 -0.97
CA TRP A 23 -6.52 -6.70 -1.57
C TRP A 23 -7.31 -5.43 -1.82
N VAL A 24 -6.55 -4.33 -1.95
CA VAL A 24 -7.06 -3.01 -2.28
C VAL A 24 -6.39 -2.56 -3.57
N ASP A 25 -7.19 -2.12 -4.53
CA ASP A 25 -6.71 -1.62 -5.82
C ASP A 25 -6.45 -0.12 -5.73
N CYS A 26 -5.18 0.28 -5.80
CA CYS A 26 -4.79 1.67 -5.69
C CYS A 26 -4.67 2.37 -7.04
N ARG A 27 -5.09 1.74 -8.13
CA ARG A 27 -5.00 2.33 -9.47
C ARG A 27 -6.00 3.46 -9.70
N SER A 28 -7.01 3.60 -8.83
CA SER A 28 -7.92 4.74 -8.87
C SER A 28 -7.23 6.06 -8.50
N ILE A 29 -6.08 6.01 -7.84
CA ILE A 29 -5.24 7.18 -7.62
C ILE A 29 -4.47 7.45 -8.91
N ASP A 30 -4.45 8.71 -9.36
CA ASP A 30 -3.73 9.08 -10.56
C ASP A 30 -2.25 8.73 -10.44
N ASN A 31 -1.67 8.25 -11.55
CA ASN A 31 -0.25 7.92 -11.59
C ASN A 31 0.57 9.19 -11.27
N PRO A 32 1.40 9.17 -10.23
CA PRO A 32 2.19 10.35 -9.82
C PRO A 32 3.40 10.60 -10.71
N HIS A 33 3.70 9.70 -11.65
CA HIS A 33 4.85 9.84 -12.53
C HIS A 33 4.61 10.92 -13.58
N ARG A 34 5.31 12.03 -13.44
CA ARG A 34 5.35 13.09 -14.43
C ARG A 34 6.80 13.51 -14.62
N PRO A 35 7.21 13.82 -15.86
CA PRO A 35 8.59 14.29 -16.11
C PRO A 35 8.93 15.47 -15.20
N GLY A 36 10.14 15.48 -14.65
CA GLY A 36 10.64 16.57 -13.82
C GLY A 36 10.21 16.59 -12.38
N ARG A 37 9.39 15.63 -11.93
CA ARG A 37 8.96 15.57 -10.53
C ARG A 37 9.87 14.69 -9.69
N SER A 38 10.16 15.15 -8.46
CA SER A 38 10.95 14.39 -7.49
C SER A 38 10.11 13.27 -6.86
N GLU A 39 10.79 12.32 -6.18
CA GLU A 39 10.13 11.24 -5.43
C GLU A 39 9.20 11.80 -4.34
N GLY A 40 9.64 12.83 -3.61
CA GLY A 40 8.81 13.48 -2.60
C GLY A 40 7.52 14.02 -3.18
N SER A 41 7.59 14.65 -4.34
CA SER A 41 6.39 15.15 -5.03
C SER A 41 5.42 14.01 -5.38
N LYS A 42 5.95 12.85 -5.76
CA LYS A 42 5.12 11.69 -6.09
C LYS A 42 4.35 11.19 -4.88
N VAL A 43 5.02 11.06 -3.72
CA VAL A 43 4.36 10.67 -2.47
C VAL A 43 3.28 11.67 -2.08
N GLU A 44 3.59 12.96 -2.10
CA GLU A 44 2.64 14.02 -1.76
C GLU A 44 1.41 13.99 -2.66
N ARG A 45 1.59 13.75 -3.96
CA ARG A 45 0.47 13.70 -4.90
C ARG A 45 -0.46 12.53 -4.60
N VAL A 46 0.10 11.37 -4.24
CA VAL A 46 -0.70 10.23 -3.83
C VAL A 46 -1.49 10.57 -2.56
N GLN A 47 -0.83 11.16 -1.58
CA GLN A 47 -1.46 11.50 -0.30
C GLN A 47 -2.57 12.54 -0.43
N ARG A 48 -2.50 13.41 -1.42
CA ARG A 48 -3.52 14.45 -1.65
C ARG A 48 -4.70 13.99 -2.49
N HIS A 49 -4.60 12.83 -3.10
CA HIS A 49 -5.69 12.33 -3.96
C HIS A 49 -6.91 11.98 -3.10
N PRO A 50 -8.15 12.32 -3.59
CA PRO A 50 -9.37 12.03 -2.83
C PRO A 50 -9.55 10.58 -2.45
N MET A 51 -9.02 9.65 -3.23
CA MET A 51 -9.13 8.22 -2.94
C MET A 51 -8.11 7.70 -1.92
N PHE A 52 -7.13 8.52 -1.53
CA PHE A 52 -6.06 8.04 -0.66
C PHE A 52 -6.59 7.54 0.69
N LEU A 53 -7.28 8.40 1.43
CA LEU A 53 -7.78 8.01 2.76
C LEU A 53 -8.79 6.88 2.70
N PRO A 54 -9.77 6.87 1.78
CA PRO A 54 -10.67 5.71 1.66
C PRO A 54 -9.92 4.40 1.45
N LEU A 55 -8.89 4.38 0.61
CA LEU A 55 -8.10 3.17 0.38
C LEU A 55 -7.29 2.77 1.61
N VAL A 56 -6.72 3.73 2.33
CA VAL A 56 -6.00 3.47 3.58
C VAL A 56 -6.93 2.83 4.60
N TYR A 57 -8.11 3.38 4.80
CA TYR A 57 -9.08 2.84 5.76
C TYR A 57 -9.57 1.46 5.36
N GLN A 58 -9.83 1.25 4.07
CA GLN A 58 -10.22 -0.06 3.56
C GLN A 58 -9.15 -1.11 3.84
N LEU A 59 -7.88 -0.76 3.59
CA LEU A 59 -6.77 -1.66 3.86
C LEU A 59 -6.65 -1.97 5.35
N MET A 60 -6.79 -0.97 6.20
CA MET A 60 -6.77 -1.17 7.66
C MET A 60 -7.86 -2.14 8.12
N GLU A 61 -9.08 -1.98 7.60
CA GLU A 61 -10.17 -2.90 7.94
C GLU A 61 -9.86 -4.34 7.52
N LEU A 62 -9.33 -4.52 6.31
CA LEU A 62 -8.97 -5.85 5.81
C LEU A 62 -7.88 -6.48 6.68
N ILE A 63 -6.89 -5.71 7.08
CA ILE A 63 -5.80 -6.20 7.94
C ILE A 63 -6.36 -6.66 9.28
N LEU A 64 -7.20 -5.86 9.93
CA LEU A 64 -7.75 -6.21 11.24
C LEU A 64 -8.69 -7.40 11.15
N GLU A 65 -9.39 -7.56 10.04
CA GLU A 65 -10.32 -8.66 9.84
C GLU A 65 -9.63 -9.97 9.47
N HIS A 66 -8.59 -9.92 8.64
CA HIS A 66 -7.98 -11.12 8.05
C HIS A 66 -6.56 -11.42 8.52
N GLY A 67 -5.88 -10.48 9.16
CA GLY A 67 -4.50 -10.64 9.61
C GLY A 67 -3.46 -10.30 8.56
N GLU A 68 -3.82 -10.34 7.29
CA GLU A 68 -2.97 -9.98 6.18
C GLU A 68 -3.82 -9.45 5.03
N ALA A 69 -3.26 -8.55 4.26
CA ALA A 69 -3.90 -8.02 3.06
C ALA A 69 -2.84 -7.36 2.18
N ALA A 70 -3.21 -7.11 0.94
CA ALA A 70 -2.30 -6.51 -0.03
C ALA A 70 -2.88 -5.23 -0.61
N ALA A 71 -2.01 -4.31 -0.99
CA ALA A 71 -2.34 -3.15 -1.79
C ALA A 71 -1.58 -3.25 -3.11
N PHE A 72 -2.21 -2.94 -4.23
CA PHE A 72 -1.51 -3.00 -5.50
C PHE A 72 -1.81 -1.79 -6.38
N CYS A 73 -0.90 -1.53 -7.29
CA CYS A 73 -1.06 -0.58 -8.38
C CYS A 73 -0.37 -1.17 -9.60
N THR A 74 -0.16 -0.41 -10.67
CA THR A 74 0.39 -0.97 -11.91
C THR A 74 1.82 -1.46 -11.72
N TRP A 75 2.71 -0.63 -11.15
CA TRP A 75 4.12 -0.98 -10.99
C TRP A 75 4.53 -1.31 -9.55
N GLY A 76 3.68 -1.05 -8.57
CA GLY A 76 3.98 -1.32 -7.17
C GLY A 76 5.06 -0.44 -6.56
N ARG A 77 5.29 0.76 -7.11
CA ARG A 77 6.39 1.64 -6.69
C ARG A 77 5.96 2.80 -5.80
N HIS A 78 4.79 3.40 -6.07
CA HIS A 78 4.38 4.63 -5.38
C HIS A 78 3.00 4.54 -4.76
N ARG A 79 1.96 4.30 -5.55
CA ARG A 79 0.58 4.36 -5.07
C ARG A 79 0.30 3.30 -4.00
N SER A 80 0.57 2.04 -4.32
CA SER A 80 0.36 0.94 -3.36
C SER A 80 1.30 1.03 -2.16
N VAL A 81 2.55 1.45 -2.39
CA VAL A 81 3.53 1.62 -1.32
C VAL A 81 3.08 2.70 -0.35
N THR A 82 2.62 3.85 -0.86
CA THR A 82 2.19 4.97 -0.02
C THR A 82 0.96 4.60 0.80
N VAL A 83 -0.02 3.92 0.19
CA VAL A 83 -1.22 3.45 0.89
C VAL A 83 -0.84 2.42 1.97
N ALA A 84 0.01 1.45 1.63
CA ALA A 84 0.43 0.41 2.57
C ALA A 84 1.18 1.00 3.78
N GLU A 85 2.10 1.93 3.53
CA GLU A 85 2.86 2.58 4.61
C GLU A 85 1.96 3.41 5.52
N ALA A 86 0.98 4.12 4.95
CA ALA A 86 0.04 4.91 5.73
C ALA A 86 -0.83 4.02 6.63
N ALA A 87 -1.33 2.92 6.09
CA ALA A 87 -2.13 1.96 6.87
C ALA A 87 -1.31 1.35 8.00
N ALA A 88 -0.08 0.92 7.71
CA ALA A 88 0.81 0.36 8.72
C ALA A 88 1.14 1.38 9.81
N GLY A 89 1.45 2.61 9.43
CA GLY A 89 1.77 3.67 10.39
C GLY A 89 0.61 3.95 11.32
N ALA A 90 -0.61 4.04 10.79
CA ALA A 90 -1.79 4.28 11.59
C ALA A 90 -2.06 3.15 12.57
N LEU A 91 -1.93 1.90 12.14
CA LEU A 91 -2.13 0.75 13.00
C LEU A 91 -1.05 0.64 14.08
N ARG A 92 0.20 0.94 13.74
CA ARG A 92 1.30 0.94 14.72
C ARG A 92 1.10 1.99 15.79
N GLU A 93 0.54 3.15 15.46
CA GLU A 93 0.27 4.21 16.44
C GLU A 93 -0.74 3.77 17.50
N ILE A 94 -1.59 2.81 17.20
CA ILE A 94 -2.54 2.25 18.18
C ILE A 94 -2.11 0.86 18.65
N ASP A 95 -0.79 0.63 18.62
CA ASP A 95 -0.11 -0.53 19.23
C ASP A 95 -0.33 -1.87 18.52
N TYR A 96 -0.76 -1.88 17.27
CA TYR A 96 -0.76 -3.11 16.49
C TYR A 96 0.64 -3.42 15.96
N ASN A 97 0.99 -4.69 15.94
CA ASN A 97 2.25 -5.16 15.40
C ASN A 97 2.09 -5.46 13.91
N VAL A 98 2.55 -4.56 13.05
CA VAL A 98 2.34 -4.63 11.60
C VAL A 98 3.68 -4.62 10.88
N SER A 99 3.87 -5.60 10.00
CA SER A 99 5.01 -5.67 9.08
C SER A 99 4.54 -5.30 7.67
N VAL A 100 5.43 -4.67 6.89
CA VAL A 100 5.12 -4.28 5.52
C VAL A 100 6.17 -4.91 4.60
N VAL A 101 5.72 -5.53 3.52
CA VAL A 101 6.59 -6.13 2.51
C VAL A 101 6.26 -5.53 1.15
N HIS A 102 7.21 -4.83 0.57
CA HIS A 102 7.05 -4.19 -0.74
C HIS A 102 7.66 -5.06 -1.83
N LEU A 103 6.81 -5.81 -2.54
CA LEU A 103 7.25 -6.76 -3.57
C LEU A 103 7.60 -6.09 -4.89
N GLY A 104 7.12 -4.87 -5.12
CA GLY A 104 7.41 -4.12 -6.34
C GLY A 104 8.71 -3.35 -6.33
N ARG A 105 9.45 -3.36 -5.21
CA ARG A 105 10.72 -2.64 -5.09
C ARG A 105 11.90 -3.61 -5.14
N LYS A 106 12.99 -3.16 -5.78
CA LYS A 106 14.27 -3.84 -5.65
C LYS A 106 14.77 -3.63 -4.23
N GLN A 107 15.20 -4.69 -3.64
CA GLN A 107 15.82 -4.64 -2.32
C GLN A 107 17.33 -4.62 -2.45
#